data_ae2706be274f71c9a8012616790634c9
#
_entry.id   ae2706be274f71c9a8012616790634c9
#
_cell.length_a   1.000
_cell.length_b   1.000
_cell.length_c   1.000
_cell.angle_alpha   90.00
_cell.angle_beta   90.00
_cell.angle_gamma   90.00
#
_symmetry.space_group_name_H-M   'P 1'
#
loop_
_entity.id
_entity.type
_entity.pdbx_description
1 polymer ?
#
loop_
_entity_poly.entity_id
_entity_poly.type
_entity_poly.pdbx_seq_one_letter_code
_entity_poly.pdbx_strand_id
1 'polypeptide(L)'
;YKRQDLGYLPGSEGEKMAPWGQAVLDTLSSLTNNYVIDEVVQRGLLEVLPLTHIRGRSLHDAFVIVDEAQSLERNVLLTVLSRIGQNSRVVLTHDVAQRDNLRVGRYDGVAAVVERLRGNDLFGHVTLVRSERSQIAALVTSMMEDMV
;
A
#
# COMPACT_ATOMS: atom_id res chain seq x y z
N TYR A 1 9.51 12.33 -4.85
CA TYR A 1 8.08 12.31 -4.56
C TYR A 1 7.48 13.50 -5.28
N LYS A 2 7.03 13.32 -6.50
CA LYS A 2 6.01 14.24 -6.97
C LYS A 2 4.91 14.12 -5.93
N ARG A 3 4.72 15.15 -5.11
CA ARG A 3 3.47 15.35 -4.41
C ARG A 3 2.39 15.05 -5.44
N GLN A 4 1.73 13.92 -5.31
CA GLN A 4 0.44 13.77 -5.97
C GLN A 4 -0.46 14.74 -5.22
N ASP A 5 -0.39 15.99 -5.67
CA ASP A 5 -1.13 17.06 -5.05
C ASP A 5 -2.55 16.91 -5.57
N LEU A 6 -3.36 16.15 -4.83
CA LEU A 6 -4.77 15.99 -5.14
C LEU A 6 -5.48 17.34 -5.30
N GLY A 7 -4.86 18.41 -4.80
CA GLY A 7 -5.36 19.77 -4.91
C GLY A 7 -5.54 20.28 -6.34
N TYR A 8 -4.76 19.78 -7.30
CA TYR A 8 -4.87 20.19 -8.71
C TYR A 8 -5.95 19.44 -9.51
N LEU A 9 -6.51 18.38 -8.97
CA LEU A 9 -7.60 17.67 -9.62
C LEU A 9 -8.95 18.34 -9.29
N PRO A 10 -9.86 18.49 -10.25
CA PRO A 10 -11.22 18.98 -9.98
C PRO A 10 -12.00 17.97 -9.12
N GLY A 11 -12.88 18.46 -8.25
CA GLY A 11 -13.75 17.65 -7.42
C GLY A 11 -13.37 17.63 -5.93
N SER A 12 -14.21 17.02 -5.11
CA SER A 12 -13.97 16.77 -3.70
C SER A 12 -12.87 15.72 -3.48
N GLU A 13 -12.31 15.64 -2.27
CA GLU A 13 -11.29 14.60 -1.96
C GLU A 13 -11.80 13.17 -2.16
N GLY A 14 -13.07 12.92 -1.81
CA GLY A 14 -13.71 11.62 -2.07
C GLY A 14 -13.78 11.29 -3.55
N GLU A 15 -14.12 12.26 -4.40
CA GLU A 15 -14.13 12.09 -5.86
C GLU A 15 -12.73 11.88 -6.43
N LYS A 16 -11.72 12.56 -5.88
CA LYS A 16 -10.31 12.40 -6.28
C LYS A 16 -9.75 11.03 -5.91
N MET A 17 -10.23 10.43 -4.82
CA MET A 17 -9.84 9.08 -4.38
C MET A 17 -10.63 7.96 -5.06
N ALA A 18 -11.75 8.27 -5.74
CA ALA A 18 -12.61 7.28 -6.38
C ALA A 18 -11.87 6.28 -7.30
N PRO A 19 -10.89 6.70 -8.15
CA PRO A 19 -10.15 5.76 -9.00
C PRO A 19 -9.37 4.70 -8.20
N TRP A 20 -8.74 5.06 -7.10
CA TRP A 20 -8.02 4.10 -6.24
C TRP A 20 -8.98 3.21 -5.46
N GLY A 21 -10.10 3.77 -4.99
CA GLY A 21 -11.18 3.00 -4.39
C GLY A 21 -11.74 1.96 -5.34
N GLN A 22 -11.93 2.33 -6.62
CA GLN A 22 -12.41 1.41 -7.65
C GLN A 22 -11.41 0.27 -7.89
N ALA A 23 -10.11 0.54 -7.97
CA ALA A 23 -9.11 -0.50 -8.14
C ALA A 23 -9.11 -1.53 -6.98
N VAL A 24 -9.34 -1.08 -5.75
CA VAL A 24 -9.50 -1.98 -4.59
C VAL A 24 -10.76 -2.82 -4.72
N LEU A 25 -11.89 -2.22 -5.11
CA LEU A 25 -13.15 -2.93 -5.31
C LEU A 25 -13.06 -3.96 -6.45
N ASP A 26 -12.40 -3.63 -7.56
CA ASP A 26 -12.16 -4.55 -8.67
C ASP A 26 -11.34 -5.76 -8.23
N THR A 27 -10.31 -5.54 -7.42
CA THR A 27 -9.51 -6.61 -6.83
C THR A 27 -10.36 -7.49 -5.90
N LEU A 28 -11.15 -6.89 -5.02
CA LEU A 28 -12.06 -7.62 -4.14
C LEU A 28 -13.08 -8.43 -4.94
N SER A 29 -13.59 -7.90 -6.05
CA SER A 29 -14.55 -8.59 -6.93
C SER A 29 -13.97 -9.85 -7.56
N SER A 30 -12.66 -9.91 -7.74
CA SER A 30 -11.99 -11.13 -8.21
C SER A 30 -11.82 -12.21 -7.11
N LEU A 31 -11.92 -11.83 -5.86
CA LEU A 31 -11.68 -12.69 -4.69
C LEU A 31 -12.97 -13.17 -4.03
N THR A 32 -14.06 -12.43 -4.16
CA THR A 32 -15.33 -12.75 -3.51
C THR A 32 -16.52 -12.34 -4.39
N ASN A 33 -17.75 -12.60 -3.95
CA ASN A 33 -18.96 -12.25 -4.69
C ASN A 33 -19.42 -10.80 -4.39
N ASN A 34 -20.20 -10.25 -5.31
CA ASN A 34 -20.68 -8.87 -5.20
C ASN A 34 -21.53 -8.61 -3.96
N TYR A 35 -22.26 -9.61 -3.45
CA TYR A 35 -23.07 -9.46 -2.24
C TYR A 35 -22.20 -9.08 -1.02
N VAL A 36 -21.07 -9.76 -0.86
CA VAL A 36 -20.11 -9.45 0.23
C VAL A 36 -19.51 -8.06 0.07
N ILE A 37 -19.19 -7.67 -1.17
CA ILE A 37 -18.64 -6.34 -1.46
C ILE A 37 -19.65 -5.25 -1.13
N ASP A 38 -20.88 -5.42 -1.57
CA ASP A 38 -21.97 -4.48 -1.31
C ASP A 38 -22.20 -4.32 0.21
N GLU A 39 -22.17 -5.42 0.96
CA GLU A 39 -22.28 -5.37 2.42
C GLU A 39 -21.11 -4.61 3.06
N VAL A 40 -19.88 -4.87 2.64
CA VAL A 40 -18.68 -4.18 3.14
C VAL A 40 -18.76 -2.67 2.89
N VAL A 41 -19.17 -2.28 1.67
CA VAL A 41 -19.32 -0.87 1.30
C VAL A 41 -20.46 -0.20 2.05
N GLN A 42 -21.65 -0.84 2.10
CA GLN A 42 -22.83 -0.28 2.81
C GLN A 42 -22.59 -0.10 4.30
N ARG A 43 -21.83 -1.00 4.90
CA ARG A 43 -21.47 -0.92 6.32
C ARG A 43 -20.29 0.01 6.60
N GLY A 44 -19.69 0.62 5.56
CA GLY A 44 -18.52 1.52 5.71
C GLY A 44 -17.30 0.81 6.28
N LEU A 45 -17.13 -0.49 5.99
CA LEU A 45 -16.02 -1.30 6.52
C LEU A 45 -14.75 -1.16 5.68
N LEU A 46 -14.81 -0.52 4.52
CA LEU A 46 -13.68 -0.24 3.65
C LEU A 46 -13.42 1.27 3.59
N GLU A 47 -12.22 1.67 3.93
CA GLU A 47 -11.75 3.05 3.77
C GLU A 47 -10.47 3.07 2.95
N VAL A 48 -10.42 3.89 1.91
CA VAL A 48 -9.20 4.21 1.16
C VAL A 48 -8.68 5.54 1.67
N LEU A 49 -7.55 5.51 2.39
CA LEU A 49 -7.03 6.64 3.13
C LEU A 49 -5.76 7.20 2.48
N PRO A 50 -5.77 8.47 2.01
CA PRO A 50 -4.56 9.14 1.57
C PRO A 50 -3.55 9.28 2.71
N LEU A 51 -2.27 9.06 2.43
CA LEU A 51 -1.21 9.19 3.45
C LEU A 51 -1.12 10.58 4.07
N THR A 52 -1.50 11.61 3.32
CA THR A 52 -1.58 13.00 3.81
C THR A 52 -2.57 13.17 4.96
N HIS A 53 -3.60 12.32 5.02
CA HIS A 53 -4.67 12.39 6.02
C HIS A 53 -4.45 11.46 7.23
N ILE A 54 -3.38 10.70 7.25
CA ILE A 54 -3.09 9.78 8.35
C ILE A 54 -2.61 10.52 9.63
N ARG A 55 -2.09 11.74 9.46
CA ARG A 55 -1.61 12.54 10.58
C ARG A 55 -2.77 12.91 11.51
N GLY A 56 -2.59 12.70 12.81
CA GLY A 56 -3.61 12.96 13.84
C GLY A 56 -4.67 11.87 13.96
N ARG A 57 -4.64 10.84 13.12
CA ARG A 57 -5.54 9.67 13.25
C ARG A 57 -4.89 8.57 14.08
N SER A 58 -5.73 7.72 14.65
CA SER A 58 -5.34 6.45 15.26
C SER A 58 -6.26 5.37 14.69
N LEU A 59 -5.68 4.33 14.10
CA LEU A 59 -6.42 3.27 13.40
C LEU A 59 -6.60 2.11 14.37
N HIS A 60 -7.75 2.03 15.02
CA HIS A 60 -8.12 0.97 15.94
C HIS A 60 -8.99 -0.07 15.24
N ASP A 61 -8.94 -1.32 15.71
CA ASP A 61 -9.79 -2.42 15.25
C ASP A 61 -9.76 -2.57 13.71
N ALA A 62 -8.59 -2.35 13.11
CA ALA A 62 -8.43 -2.23 11.66
C ALA A 62 -7.43 -3.25 11.11
N PHE A 63 -7.72 -3.73 9.91
CA PHE A 63 -6.75 -4.41 9.05
C PHE A 63 -6.26 -3.40 8.02
N VAL A 64 -5.02 -2.97 8.15
CA VAL A 64 -4.43 -1.90 7.35
C VAL A 64 -3.49 -2.50 6.30
N ILE A 65 -3.68 -2.13 5.04
CA ILE A 65 -2.75 -2.48 3.96
C ILE A 65 -2.07 -1.19 3.49
N VAL A 66 -0.76 -1.19 3.50
CA VAL A 66 0.08 -0.14 2.91
C VAL A 66 0.68 -0.71 1.64
N ASP A 67 0.06 -0.38 0.52
CA ASP A 67 0.49 -0.87 -0.79
C ASP A 67 1.65 -0.04 -1.34
N GLU A 68 2.53 -0.67 -2.14
CA GLU A 68 3.69 -0.03 -2.76
C GLU A 68 4.60 0.69 -1.73
N ALA A 69 4.80 0.06 -0.57
CA ALA A 69 5.50 0.68 0.55
C ALA A 69 6.97 1.02 0.25
N GLN A 70 7.60 0.41 -0.80
CA GLN A 70 8.94 0.76 -1.27
C GLN A 70 9.03 2.20 -1.78
N SER A 71 7.91 2.80 -2.18
CA SER A 71 7.85 4.18 -2.66
C SER A 71 7.82 5.20 -1.52
N LEU A 72 7.69 4.77 -0.27
CA LEU A 72 7.59 5.63 0.89
C LEU A 72 8.96 5.95 1.50
N GLU A 73 9.18 7.24 1.75
CA GLU A 73 10.31 7.65 2.58
C GLU A 73 10.16 7.08 4.00
N ARG A 74 11.28 6.77 4.63
CA ARG A 74 11.34 6.19 5.97
C ARG A 74 10.46 6.93 7.00
N ASN A 75 10.51 8.25 7.01
CA ASN A 75 9.76 9.05 7.97
C ASN A 75 8.24 8.96 7.74
N VAL A 76 7.82 8.84 6.48
CA VAL A 76 6.41 8.66 6.12
C VAL A 76 5.93 7.29 6.59
N LEU A 77 6.68 6.22 6.30
CA LEU A 77 6.34 4.87 6.73
C LEU A 77 6.27 4.77 8.27
N LEU A 78 7.26 5.32 9.00
CA LEU A 78 7.24 5.34 10.46
C LEU A 78 6.04 6.13 11.00
N THR A 79 5.65 7.21 10.34
CA THR A 79 4.43 7.96 10.69
C THR A 79 3.20 7.07 10.55
N VAL A 80 3.06 6.34 9.43
CA VAL A 80 1.95 5.40 9.22
C VAL A 80 1.92 4.35 10.32
N LEU A 81 3.04 3.68 10.56
CA LEU A 81 3.14 2.61 11.56
C LEU A 81 2.83 3.11 12.98
N SER A 82 3.22 4.34 13.31
CA SER A 82 2.90 4.95 14.61
C SER A 82 1.41 5.25 14.83
N ARG A 83 0.60 5.15 13.78
CA ARG A 83 -0.87 5.36 13.84
C ARG A 83 -1.66 4.07 13.98
N ILE A 84 -1.00 2.93 13.92
CA ILE A 84 -1.65 1.64 14.15
C ILE A 84 -1.99 1.53 15.63
N GLY A 85 -3.29 1.49 15.90
CA GLY A 85 -3.85 1.45 17.26
C GLY A 85 -4.14 0.03 17.75
N GLN A 86 -4.89 -0.06 18.84
CA GLN A 86 -5.24 -1.34 19.47
C GLN A 86 -6.04 -2.23 18.51
N ASN A 87 -5.87 -3.54 18.66
CA ASN A 87 -6.54 -4.60 17.90
C ASN A 87 -6.35 -4.48 16.37
N SER A 88 -5.31 -3.79 15.93
CA SER A 88 -5.06 -3.58 14.51
C SER A 88 -3.88 -4.39 14.03
N ARG A 89 -3.90 -4.73 12.74
CA ARG A 89 -2.81 -5.36 12.02
C ARG A 89 -2.45 -4.52 10.81
N VAL A 90 -1.17 -4.53 10.46
CA VAL A 90 -0.69 -3.84 9.26
C VAL A 90 0.08 -4.82 8.38
N VAL A 91 -0.21 -4.76 7.09
CA VAL A 91 0.53 -5.45 6.04
C VAL A 91 1.18 -4.40 5.15
N LEU A 92 2.48 -4.53 4.93
CA LEU A 92 3.22 -3.73 3.97
C LEU A 92 3.47 -4.61 2.75
N THR A 93 2.98 -4.21 1.58
CA THR A 93 3.41 -4.81 0.32
C THR A 93 4.55 -3.99 -0.25
N HIS A 94 5.56 -4.62 -0.78
CA HIS A 94 6.66 -3.91 -1.41
C HIS A 94 7.36 -4.76 -2.46
N ASP A 95 7.84 -4.10 -3.49
CA ASP A 95 8.69 -4.68 -4.51
C ASP A 95 9.94 -3.81 -4.70
N VAL A 96 11.10 -4.35 -4.35
CA VAL A 96 12.37 -3.62 -4.41
C VAL A 96 12.76 -3.29 -5.85
N ALA A 97 12.34 -4.12 -6.81
CA ALA A 97 12.63 -3.92 -8.23
C ALA A 97 11.79 -2.80 -8.87
N GLN A 98 10.62 -2.48 -8.28
CA GLN A 98 9.70 -1.46 -8.81
C GLN A 98 9.84 -0.12 -8.09
N ARG A 99 11.05 0.32 -7.82
CA ARG A 99 11.30 1.62 -7.18
C ARG A 99 11.26 2.75 -8.20
N ASP A 100 10.13 3.42 -8.29
CA ASP A 100 9.98 4.64 -9.11
C ASP A 100 10.71 5.86 -8.51
N ASN A 101 11.02 5.81 -7.22
CA ASN A 101 11.65 6.91 -6.50
C ASN A 101 13.13 6.61 -6.19
N LEU A 102 14.01 6.98 -7.09
CA LEU A 102 15.47 6.83 -6.94
C LEU A 102 16.05 7.56 -5.70
N ARG A 103 15.31 8.50 -5.10
CA ARG A 103 15.71 9.20 -3.87
C ARG A 103 15.59 8.34 -2.62
N VAL A 104 14.76 7.30 -2.65
CA VAL A 104 14.49 6.42 -1.48
C VAL A 104 15.63 5.41 -1.24
N GLY A 105 16.52 5.16 -2.19
CA GLY A 105 17.49 4.08 -2.15
C GLY A 105 18.32 3.93 -0.86
N ARG A 106 18.80 5.02 -0.27
CA ARG A 106 19.54 5.01 1.02
C ARG A 106 18.64 5.07 2.25
N TYR A 107 17.39 5.47 2.07
CA TYR A 107 16.43 5.71 3.15
C TYR A 107 15.21 4.81 3.03
N ASP A 108 15.39 3.61 2.48
CA ASP A 108 14.34 2.61 2.33
C ASP A 108 13.72 2.31 3.69
N GLY A 109 12.48 2.79 3.86
CA GLY A 109 11.74 2.62 5.10
C GLY A 109 11.42 1.17 5.38
N VAL A 110 11.09 0.39 4.35
CA VAL A 110 10.72 -1.02 4.50
C VAL A 110 11.93 -1.85 4.88
N ALA A 111 13.07 -1.67 4.21
CA ALA A 111 14.30 -2.37 4.55
C ALA A 111 14.71 -2.10 6.01
N ALA A 112 14.62 -0.85 6.47
CA ALA A 112 14.91 -0.48 7.85
C ALA A 112 13.94 -1.15 8.86
N VAL A 113 12.65 -1.25 8.52
CA VAL A 113 11.65 -1.94 9.36
C VAL A 113 11.96 -3.44 9.44
N VAL A 114 12.22 -4.09 8.30
CA VAL A 114 12.56 -5.52 8.23
C VAL A 114 13.80 -5.82 9.08
N GLU A 115 14.87 -5.03 8.93
CA GLU A 115 16.12 -5.21 9.66
C GLU A 115 15.92 -5.04 11.18
N ARG A 116 15.19 -4.01 11.59
CA ARG A 116 14.99 -3.66 12.99
C ARG A 116 14.03 -4.58 13.73
N LEU A 117 13.01 -5.09 13.05
CA LEU A 117 11.95 -5.88 13.66
C LEU A 117 12.13 -7.39 13.48
N ARG A 118 13.13 -7.82 12.72
CA ARG A 118 13.44 -9.25 12.54
C ARG A 118 13.62 -9.94 13.89
N GLY A 119 12.86 -11.02 14.11
CA GLY A 119 12.88 -11.78 15.37
C GLY A 119 11.97 -11.23 16.47
N ASN A 120 11.23 -10.14 16.22
CA ASN A 120 10.20 -9.67 17.13
C ASN A 120 8.92 -10.49 16.95
N ASP A 121 8.27 -10.91 18.03
CA ASP A 121 7.05 -11.74 18.00
C ASP A 121 5.86 -11.07 17.31
N LEU A 122 5.86 -9.74 17.20
CA LEU A 122 4.82 -8.97 16.52
C LEU A 122 5.12 -8.74 15.03
N PHE A 123 6.24 -9.28 14.52
CA PHE A 123 6.68 -9.02 13.15
C PHE A 123 6.89 -10.32 12.38
N GLY A 124 6.33 -10.38 11.17
CA GLY A 124 6.57 -11.44 10.20
C GLY A 124 7.02 -10.85 8.86
N HIS A 125 7.94 -11.53 8.18
CA HIS A 125 8.39 -11.17 6.84
C HIS A 125 8.33 -12.38 5.93
N VAL A 126 7.69 -12.22 4.76
CA VAL A 126 7.57 -13.26 3.73
C VAL A 126 8.09 -12.68 2.41
N THR A 127 8.98 -13.41 1.76
CA THR A 127 9.45 -13.08 0.41
C THR A 127 8.76 -13.99 -0.59
N LEU A 128 8.02 -13.40 -1.52
CA LEU A 128 7.41 -14.10 -2.65
C LEU A 128 8.46 -14.25 -3.75
N VAL A 129 8.69 -15.48 -4.21
CA VAL A 129 9.74 -15.81 -5.20
C VAL A 129 9.19 -16.11 -6.60
N ARG A 130 7.87 -16.17 -6.76
CA ARG A 130 7.21 -16.39 -8.05
C ARG A 130 6.30 -15.23 -8.37
N SER A 131 6.36 -14.79 -9.62
CA SER A 131 5.41 -13.82 -10.17
C SER A 131 4.26 -14.59 -10.84
N GLU A 132 3.04 -14.33 -10.39
CA GLU A 132 1.80 -14.87 -10.98
C GLU A 132 1.20 -13.85 -11.97
N ARG A 133 2.05 -13.21 -12.77
CA ARG A 133 1.65 -12.24 -13.79
C ARG A 133 1.24 -12.93 -15.09
N SER A 134 0.45 -12.25 -15.93
CA SER A 134 0.20 -12.70 -17.30
C SER A 134 1.51 -12.81 -18.09
N GLN A 135 1.51 -13.65 -19.13
CA GLN A 135 2.71 -13.83 -19.99
C GLN A 135 3.22 -12.50 -20.56
N ILE A 136 2.31 -11.61 -20.93
CA ILE A 136 2.68 -10.28 -21.46
C ILE A 136 3.31 -9.41 -20.36
N ALA A 137 2.70 -9.38 -19.17
CA ALA A 137 3.24 -8.60 -18.05
C ALA A 137 4.63 -9.12 -17.60
N ALA A 138 4.83 -10.44 -17.60
CA ALA A 138 6.12 -11.04 -17.29
C ALA A 138 7.18 -10.67 -18.35
N LEU A 139 6.83 -10.71 -19.64
CA LEU A 139 7.72 -10.31 -20.73
C LEU A 139 8.14 -8.83 -20.61
N VAL A 140 7.20 -7.93 -20.35
CA VAL A 140 7.50 -6.50 -20.18
C VAL A 140 8.39 -6.27 -18.96
N THR A 141 8.15 -6.97 -17.85
CA THR A 141 8.99 -6.85 -16.66
C THR A 141 10.44 -7.28 -16.95
N SER A 142 10.64 -8.42 -17.65
CA SER A 142 11.99 -8.86 -18.00
C SER A 142 12.71 -7.87 -18.93
N MET A 143 11.98 -7.26 -19.87
CA MET A 143 12.57 -6.21 -20.73
C MET A 143 13.00 -4.97 -19.92
N MET A 144 12.28 -4.60 -18.87
CA MET A 144 12.64 -3.46 -18.02
C MET A 144 13.88 -3.78 -17.15
N GLU A 145 14.02 -5.01 -16.67
CA GLU A 145 15.17 -5.46 -15.90
C GLU A 145 16.46 -5.46 -16.74
N ASP A 146 16.36 -5.81 -18.03
CA ASP A 146 17.48 -5.82 -18.96
C ASP A 146 17.93 -4.39 -19.39
N MET A 147 17.15 -3.36 -19.10
CA MET A 147 17.43 -1.96 -19.46
C MET A 147 18.08 -1.16 -18.32
N VAL A 148 18.29 -1.74 -17.15
CA VAL A 148 18.91 -1.12 -15.96
C VAL A 148 20.32 -1.64 -15.77
#